data_d66cf22342536d19b20d432d44bf7bb9
#
_entry.id   d66cf22342536d19b20d432d44bf7bb9
#
_cell.length_a   1.000
_cell.length_b   1.000
_cell.length_c   1.000
_cell.angle_alpha   90.00
_cell.angle_beta   90.00
_cell.angle_gamma   90.00
#
_symmetry.space_group_name_H-M   'P 1'
#
loop_
_entity.id
_entity.type
_entity.pdbx_description
1 polymer ?
#
loop_
_entity_poly.entity_id
_entity_poly.type
_entity_poly.pdbx_seq_one_letter_code
_entity_poly.pdbx_strand_id
1 'polypeptide(L)'
;WNGYCPKNFGNKYYGNISLADALKNSLNTVAVQLQDIVGFDAVIDIANNFNIGTERPLGKYYPMAIGAYEQTILDMTAAYAGMANRGVYFTPSPFEEIRGPKNELLWSRRLSGNRGRRAVDSDVADTMNWMLQRVVTGGTGIAAKLDDRQVAGKTGTSENTRDLWFIGSIPQLT
;
A
#
# COMPACT_ATOMS: atom_id res chain seq x y z
N TRP A 1 -0.12 -0.48 -25.69
CA TRP A 1 -0.72 0.22 -24.55
C TRP A 1 -1.59 1.42 -24.99
N ASN A 2 -2.25 1.28 -26.15
CA ASN A 2 -3.23 2.25 -26.67
C ASN A 2 -2.74 3.72 -26.64
N GLY A 3 -1.46 3.96 -26.95
CA GLY A 3 -0.84 5.28 -26.94
C GLY A 3 -0.35 5.78 -25.57
N TYR A 4 -0.61 5.05 -24.48
CA TYR A 4 -0.06 5.40 -23.17
C TYR A 4 1.41 5.01 -23.08
N CYS A 5 2.26 5.98 -22.77
CA CYS A 5 3.71 5.78 -22.63
C CYS A 5 4.16 6.30 -21.25
N PRO A 6 4.27 5.41 -20.24
CA PRO A 6 4.71 5.83 -18.91
C PRO A 6 6.14 6.31 -18.93
N LYS A 7 6.43 7.34 -18.13
CA LYS A 7 7.78 7.86 -17.94
C LYS A 7 8.21 7.70 -16.50
N ASN A 8 9.47 7.39 -16.30
CA ASN A 8 10.10 7.44 -14.98
C ASN A 8 10.48 8.89 -14.64
N PHE A 9 10.58 9.18 -13.34
CA PHE A 9 11.06 10.47 -12.87
C PHE A 9 12.44 10.80 -13.48
N GLY A 10 12.59 12.01 -13.98
CA GLY A 10 13.80 12.46 -14.65
C GLY A 10 14.09 11.78 -15.99
N ASN A 11 13.12 11.10 -16.60
CA ASN A 11 13.25 10.34 -17.85
C ASN A 11 14.42 9.31 -17.84
N LYS A 12 14.72 8.72 -16.67
CA LYS A 12 15.77 7.71 -16.51
C LYS A 12 15.22 6.31 -16.76
N TYR A 13 15.97 5.49 -17.50
CA TYR A 13 15.63 4.10 -17.81
C TYR A 13 16.83 3.21 -17.47
N TYR A 14 16.57 2.00 -16.97
CA TYR A 14 17.59 1.19 -16.29
C TYR A 14 17.88 -0.16 -16.97
N GLY A 15 17.27 -0.46 -18.12
CA GLY A 15 17.42 -1.78 -18.76
C GLY A 15 16.91 -2.91 -17.85
N ASN A 16 17.68 -3.99 -17.73
CA ASN A 16 17.34 -5.10 -16.85
C ASN A 16 17.55 -4.70 -15.37
N ILE A 17 16.49 -4.74 -14.60
CA ILE A 17 16.50 -4.36 -13.18
C ILE A 17 15.63 -5.34 -12.38
N SER A 18 16.01 -5.60 -11.12
CA SER A 18 15.18 -6.41 -10.23
C SER A 18 13.90 -5.70 -9.85
N LEU A 19 12.82 -6.46 -9.55
CA LEU A 19 11.54 -5.88 -9.08
C LEU A 19 11.73 -5.11 -7.77
N ALA A 20 12.60 -5.61 -6.89
CA ALA A 20 12.92 -4.93 -5.63
C ALA A 20 13.58 -3.56 -5.86
N ASP A 21 14.50 -3.46 -6.80
CA ASP A 21 15.14 -2.18 -7.12
C ASP A 21 14.21 -1.26 -7.93
N ALA A 22 13.33 -1.82 -8.75
CA ALA A 22 12.30 -1.05 -9.43
C ALA A 22 11.32 -0.40 -8.45
N LEU A 23 10.83 -1.15 -7.45
CA LEU A 23 9.96 -0.62 -6.39
C LEU A 23 10.71 0.40 -5.52
N LYS A 24 11.96 0.09 -5.12
CA LYS A 24 12.85 0.97 -4.36
C LYS A 24 13.00 2.35 -5.01
N ASN A 25 13.16 2.38 -6.33
CA ASN A 25 13.33 3.60 -7.11
C ASN A 25 12.02 4.15 -7.69
N SER A 26 10.88 3.55 -7.36
CA SER A 26 9.54 3.98 -7.81
C SER A 26 9.43 4.09 -9.34
N LEU A 27 9.86 3.04 -10.07
CA LEU A 27 9.89 3.05 -11.54
C LEU A 27 8.49 2.81 -12.11
N ASN A 28 7.88 3.84 -12.67
CA ASN A 28 6.56 3.79 -13.30
C ASN A 28 6.51 2.78 -14.45
N THR A 29 7.54 2.73 -15.28
CA THR A 29 7.58 1.85 -16.45
C THR A 29 7.51 0.37 -16.05
N VAL A 30 8.15 -0.02 -14.94
CA VAL A 30 8.11 -1.39 -14.44
C VAL A 30 6.74 -1.71 -13.83
N ALA A 31 6.15 -0.78 -13.06
CA ALA A 31 4.82 -0.98 -12.47
C ALA A 31 3.76 -1.23 -13.56
N VAL A 32 3.77 -0.42 -14.63
CA VAL A 32 2.84 -0.58 -15.76
C VAL A 32 3.09 -1.89 -16.52
N GLN A 33 4.35 -2.29 -16.73
CA GLN A 33 4.67 -3.57 -17.37
C GLN A 33 4.20 -4.76 -16.54
N LEU A 34 4.37 -4.71 -15.21
CA LEU A 34 3.88 -5.77 -14.32
C LEU A 34 2.36 -5.88 -14.38
N GLN A 35 1.65 -4.76 -14.34
CA GLN A 35 0.19 -4.75 -14.48
C GLN A 35 -0.25 -5.37 -15.82
N ASP A 36 0.44 -5.07 -16.92
CA ASP A 36 0.16 -5.64 -18.22
C ASP A 36 0.36 -7.18 -18.23
N ILE A 37 1.41 -7.66 -17.59
CA ILE A 37 1.75 -9.09 -17.48
C ILE A 37 0.72 -9.85 -16.64
N VAL A 38 0.37 -9.33 -15.45
CA VAL A 38 -0.53 -10.03 -14.51
C VAL A 38 -2.00 -9.80 -14.82
N GLY A 39 -2.33 -8.75 -15.57
CA GLY A 39 -3.68 -8.35 -15.94
C GLY A 39 -4.35 -7.42 -14.92
N PHE A 40 -5.27 -6.61 -15.41
CA PHE A 40 -5.99 -5.63 -14.58
C PHE A 40 -6.82 -6.28 -13.47
N ASP A 41 -7.48 -7.40 -13.78
CA ASP A 41 -8.37 -8.07 -12.83
C ASP A 41 -7.61 -8.57 -11.61
N ALA A 42 -6.44 -9.18 -11.79
CA ALA A 42 -5.61 -9.64 -10.69
C ALA A 42 -5.16 -8.49 -9.77
N VAL A 43 -4.83 -7.33 -10.34
CA VAL A 43 -4.46 -6.13 -9.54
C VAL A 43 -5.67 -5.59 -8.79
N ILE A 44 -6.84 -5.51 -9.44
CA ILE A 44 -8.09 -5.04 -8.83
C ILE A 44 -8.53 -5.99 -7.70
N ASP A 45 -8.44 -7.30 -7.89
CA ASP A 45 -8.81 -8.29 -6.87
C ASP A 45 -7.95 -8.15 -5.60
N ILE A 46 -6.64 -8.00 -5.76
CA ILE A 46 -5.74 -7.76 -4.62
C ILE A 46 -6.06 -6.41 -3.95
N ALA A 47 -6.29 -5.35 -4.71
CA ALA A 47 -6.67 -4.05 -4.16
C ALA A 47 -7.98 -4.14 -3.35
N ASN A 48 -9.01 -4.81 -3.89
CA ASN A 48 -10.28 -5.04 -3.21
C ASN A 48 -10.13 -5.89 -1.94
N ASN A 49 -9.19 -6.84 -1.92
CA ASN A 49 -8.87 -7.62 -0.71
C ASN A 49 -8.35 -6.74 0.43
N PHE A 50 -7.72 -5.61 0.10
CA PHE A 50 -7.31 -4.59 1.06
C PHE A 50 -8.31 -3.41 1.17
N ASN A 51 -9.53 -3.58 0.68
CA ASN A 51 -10.61 -2.58 0.67
C ASN A 51 -10.31 -1.34 -0.19
N ILE A 52 -9.33 -1.40 -1.07
CA ILE A 52 -9.06 -0.35 -2.05
C ILE A 52 -9.93 -0.60 -3.28
N GLY A 53 -10.67 0.42 -3.73
CA GLY A 53 -11.57 0.32 -4.88
C GLY A 53 -12.98 -0.23 -4.57
N THR A 54 -13.30 -0.51 -3.30
CA THR A 54 -14.63 -1.04 -2.94
C THR A 54 -15.72 0.03 -2.99
N GLU A 55 -15.44 1.23 -2.50
CA GLU A 55 -16.38 2.37 -2.57
C GLU A 55 -16.24 3.15 -3.88
N ARG A 56 -15.04 3.22 -4.43
CA ARG A 56 -14.71 3.88 -5.70
C ARG A 56 -14.02 2.87 -6.61
N PRO A 57 -14.78 2.19 -7.50
CA PRO A 57 -14.27 1.11 -8.32
C PRO A 57 -13.06 1.53 -9.16
N LEU A 58 -12.04 0.69 -9.16
CA LEU A 58 -10.87 0.87 -10.00
C LEU A 58 -11.21 0.53 -11.45
N GLY A 59 -10.88 1.41 -12.37
CA GLY A 59 -11.04 1.16 -13.81
C GLY A 59 -9.83 0.44 -14.39
N LYS A 60 -10.03 -0.22 -15.53
CA LYS A 60 -8.98 -0.98 -16.25
C LYS A 60 -8.16 -0.05 -17.14
N TYR A 61 -7.34 0.80 -16.56
CA TYR A 61 -6.45 1.74 -17.27
C TYR A 61 -5.01 1.58 -16.79
N TYR A 62 -4.05 1.73 -17.70
CA TYR A 62 -2.63 1.58 -17.37
C TYR A 62 -2.14 2.50 -16.24
N PRO A 63 -2.59 3.78 -16.13
CA PRO A 63 -2.22 4.63 -15.00
C PRO A 63 -2.63 4.09 -13.61
N MET A 64 -3.51 3.09 -13.52
CA MET A 64 -3.85 2.43 -12.26
C MET A 64 -2.60 1.85 -11.57
N ALA A 65 -1.66 1.30 -12.34
CA ALA A 65 -0.41 0.74 -11.82
C ALA A 65 0.46 1.73 -11.05
N ILE A 66 0.26 3.01 -11.27
CA ILE A 66 1.04 4.10 -10.65
C ILE A 66 0.18 4.97 -9.72
N GLY A 67 -1.03 4.51 -9.38
CA GLY A 67 -1.87 5.14 -8.37
C GLY A 67 -2.73 6.31 -8.88
N ALA A 68 -3.12 6.32 -10.16
CA ALA A 68 -3.95 7.40 -10.73
C ALA A 68 -5.44 7.34 -10.32
N TYR A 69 -5.74 6.83 -9.12
CA TYR A 69 -7.08 6.79 -8.54
C TYR A 69 -7.07 7.40 -7.15
N GLU A 70 -8.01 8.28 -6.90
CA GLU A 70 -8.19 8.92 -5.59
C GLU A 70 -8.65 7.89 -4.55
N GLN A 71 -7.99 7.90 -3.40
CA GLN A 71 -8.33 7.08 -2.25
C GLN A 71 -8.27 7.93 -0.98
N THR A 72 -8.97 7.50 0.07
CA THR A 72 -8.87 8.20 1.36
C THR A 72 -7.57 7.83 2.09
N ILE A 73 -7.12 8.74 2.96
CA ILE A 73 -5.98 8.48 3.86
C ILE A 73 -6.24 7.23 4.70
N LEU A 74 -7.46 7.09 5.21
CA LEU A 74 -7.85 5.97 6.07
C LEU A 74 -7.74 4.64 5.34
N ASP A 75 -8.28 4.54 4.13
CA ASP A 75 -8.25 3.30 3.34
C ASP A 75 -6.82 2.90 2.98
N MET A 76 -6.02 3.87 2.52
CA MET A 76 -4.62 3.61 2.19
C MET A 76 -3.81 3.19 3.41
N THR A 77 -3.99 3.85 4.56
CA THR A 77 -3.32 3.48 5.81
C THR A 77 -3.73 2.08 6.25
N ALA A 78 -5.02 1.75 6.20
CA ALA A 78 -5.52 0.42 6.56
C ALA A 78 -5.01 -0.68 5.63
N ALA A 79 -4.90 -0.41 4.33
CA ALA A 79 -4.34 -1.35 3.36
C ALA A 79 -2.85 -1.64 3.66
N TYR A 80 -2.05 -0.61 3.91
CA TYR A 80 -0.64 -0.77 4.28
C TYR A 80 -0.48 -1.45 5.64
N ALA A 81 -1.35 -1.14 6.63
CA ALA A 81 -1.39 -1.84 7.91
C ALA A 81 -1.68 -3.34 7.73
N GLY A 82 -2.61 -3.70 6.83
CA GLY A 82 -2.89 -5.09 6.48
C GLY A 82 -1.68 -5.79 5.85
N MET A 83 -0.93 -5.10 4.98
CA MET A 83 0.31 -5.61 4.42
C MET A 83 1.37 -5.81 5.50
N ALA A 84 1.58 -4.82 6.38
CA ALA A 84 2.52 -4.90 7.52
C ALA A 84 2.13 -5.99 8.51
N ASN A 85 0.84 -6.29 8.63
CA ASN A 85 0.28 -7.36 9.48
C ASN A 85 0.23 -8.71 8.74
N ARG A 86 1.27 -9.03 7.97
CA ARG A 86 1.45 -10.29 7.26
C ARG A 86 0.25 -10.68 6.38
N GLY A 87 -0.36 -9.68 5.73
CA GLY A 87 -1.47 -9.87 4.78
C GLY A 87 -2.84 -10.05 5.41
N VAL A 88 -3.00 -9.74 6.70
CA VAL A 88 -4.31 -9.75 7.38
C VAL A 88 -4.83 -8.32 7.50
N TYR A 89 -5.85 -8.01 6.73
CA TYR A 89 -6.54 -6.72 6.74
C TYR A 89 -7.59 -6.67 7.85
N PHE A 90 -7.64 -5.55 8.58
CA PHE A 90 -8.70 -5.23 9.53
C PHE A 90 -9.42 -3.96 9.08
N THR A 91 -10.76 -3.99 9.11
CA THR A 91 -11.54 -2.76 8.89
C THR A 91 -11.21 -1.75 9.99
N PRO A 92 -10.88 -0.50 9.64
CA PRO A 92 -10.64 0.55 10.64
C PRO A 92 -11.84 0.75 11.57
N SER A 93 -11.55 1.06 12.83
CA SER A 93 -12.58 1.39 13.82
C SER A 93 -12.11 2.58 14.65
N PRO A 94 -12.97 3.58 14.89
CA PRO A 94 -12.61 4.72 15.74
C PRO A 94 -12.65 4.38 17.25
N PHE A 95 -13.14 3.18 17.62
CA PHE A 95 -13.29 2.76 19.01
C PHE A 95 -12.62 1.41 19.25
N GLU A 96 -11.96 1.27 20.39
CA GLU A 96 -11.51 -0.02 20.92
C GLU A 96 -12.60 -0.63 21.82
N GLU A 97 -13.20 0.21 22.69
CA GLU A 97 -14.27 -0.20 23.62
C GLU A 97 -15.28 0.92 23.79
N ILE A 98 -16.52 0.54 24.06
CA ILE A 98 -17.58 1.43 24.55
C ILE A 98 -18.03 0.88 25.89
N ARG A 99 -17.97 1.73 26.93
CA ARG A 99 -18.38 1.39 28.29
C ARG A 99 -19.56 2.24 28.73
N GLY A 100 -20.45 1.66 29.50
CA GLY A 100 -21.59 2.36 30.09
C GLY A 100 -21.22 3.15 31.36
N PRO A 101 -22.19 3.87 31.94
CA PRO A 101 -21.95 4.73 33.11
C PRO A 101 -21.41 3.99 34.35
N LYS A 102 -21.68 2.69 34.46
CA LYS A 102 -21.20 1.82 35.55
C LYS A 102 -19.92 1.06 35.17
N ASN A 103 -19.20 1.53 34.13
CA ASN A 103 -18.00 0.90 33.59
C ASN A 103 -18.24 -0.50 32.99
N GLU A 104 -19.47 -0.91 32.77
CA GLU A 104 -19.83 -2.14 32.08
C GLU A 104 -19.41 -2.07 30.62
N LEU A 105 -18.84 -3.16 30.07
CA LEU A 105 -18.45 -3.24 28.67
C LEU A 105 -19.68 -3.42 27.79
N LEU A 106 -20.05 -2.40 27.01
CA LEU A 106 -21.18 -2.43 26.08
C LEU A 106 -20.74 -2.97 24.69
N TRP A 107 -19.54 -2.63 24.28
CA TRP A 107 -18.98 -3.05 23.02
C TRP A 107 -17.45 -3.07 23.08
N SER A 108 -16.80 -4.00 22.39
CA SER A 108 -15.36 -3.93 22.13
C SER A 108 -15.05 -4.46 20.73
N ARG A 109 -14.03 -3.91 20.12
CA ARG A 109 -13.50 -4.35 18.83
C ARG A 109 -13.17 -5.84 18.83
N ARG A 110 -12.57 -6.33 19.91
CA ARG A 110 -12.20 -7.73 20.09
C ARG A 110 -13.41 -8.66 20.12
N LEU A 111 -14.54 -8.23 20.71
CA LEU A 111 -15.77 -9.03 20.84
C LEU A 111 -16.73 -8.85 19.65
N SER A 112 -16.57 -7.81 18.85
CA SER A 112 -17.45 -7.49 17.71
C SER A 112 -17.33 -8.45 16.52
N GLY A 113 -16.42 -9.44 16.60
CA GLY A 113 -16.22 -10.40 15.52
C GLY A 113 -15.31 -9.91 14.38
N ASN A 114 -14.68 -8.73 14.52
CA ASN A 114 -13.68 -8.26 13.57
C ASN A 114 -12.37 -9.05 13.72
N ARG A 115 -12.36 -10.25 13.14
CA ARG A 115 -11.22 -11.18 13.23
C ARG A 115 -10.14 -10.92 12.19
N GLY A 116 -10.31 -9.87 11.38
CA GLY A 116 -9.48 -9.63 10.22
C GLY A 116 -9.83 -10.57 9.05
N ARG A 117 -9.37 -10.20 7.89
CA ARG A 117 -9.53 -10.95 6.64
C ARG A 117 -8.15 -11.16 6.03
N ARG A 118 -7.83 -12.38 5.63
CA ARG A 118 -6.62 -12.62 4.84
C ARG A 118 -6.80 -12.02 3.45
N ALA A 119 -6.02 -11.00 3.16
CA ALA A 119 -6.03 -10.29 1.88
C ALA A 119 -5.02 -10.89 0.90
N VAL A 120 -3.84 -11.31 1.41
CA VAL A 120 -2.79 -12.05 0.68
C VAL A 120 -2.11 -13.04 1.61
N ASP A 121 -1.37 -13.99 1.06
CA ASP A 121 -0.58 -14.93 1.83
C ASP A 121 0.55 -14.24 2.61
N SER A 122 0.94 -14.81 3.74
CA SER A 122 1.90 -14.19 4.65
C SER A 122 3.29 -14.01 4.04
N ASP A 123 3.75 -14.95 3.25
CA ASP A 123 5.05 -14.90 2.57
C ASP A 123 5.08 -13.84 1.45
N VAL A 124 3.94 -13.62 0.77
CA VAL A 124 3.77 -12.51 -0.18
C VAL A 124 3.85 -11.17 0.55
N ALA A 125 3.14 -11.03 1.68
CA ALA A 125 3.18 -9.82 2.49
C ALA A 125 4.58 -9.56 3.08
N ASP A 126 5.24 -10.60 3.60
CA ASP A 126 6.60 -10.50 4.15
C ASP A 126 7.61 -10.09 3.06
N THR A 127 7.50 -10.66 1.85
CA THR A 127 8.31 -10.25 0.69
C THR A 127 8.08 -8.80 0.31
N MET A 128 6.82 -8.36 0.26
CA MET A 128 6.48 -6.97 -0.04
C MET A 128 7.01 -6.02 1.05
N ASN A 129 6.87 -6.36 2.33
CA ASN A 129 7.43 -5.57 3.42
C ASN A 129 8.96 -5.44 3.32
N TRP A 130 9.67 -6.52 2.99
CA TRP A 130 11.10 -6.46 2.72
C TRP A 130 11.44 -5.52 1.56
N MET A 131 10.68 -5.56 0.47
CA MET A 131 10.85 -4.63 -0.65
C MET A 131 10.58 -3.18 -0.25
N LEU A 132 9.55 -2.92 0.57
CA LEU A 132 9.22 -1.60 1.08
C LEU A 132 10.26 -1.05 2.06
N GLN A 133 10.93 -1.90 2.85
CA GLN A 133 12.08 -1.49 3.66
C GLN A 133 13.23 -0.96 2.80
N ARG A 134 13.46 -1.53 1.63
CA ARG A 134 14.50 -1.06 0.69
C ARG A 134 14.22 0.34 0.15
N VAL A 135 12.94 0.74 0.04
CA VAL A 135 12.55 2.12 -0.31
C VAL A 135 13.08 3.11 0.72
N VAL A 136 13.02 2.76 2.01
CA VAL A 136 13.45 3.61 3.13
C VAL A 136 14.96 3.51 3.38
N THR A 137 15.57 2.33 3.19
CA THR A 137 17.00 2.16 3.47
C THR A 137 17.93 2.73 2.39
N GLY A 138 17.45 2.96 1.19
CA GLY A 138 18.33 3.46 0.11
C GLY A 138 17.57 3.85 -1.17
N GLY A 139 16.27 4.06 -1.09
CA GLY A 139 15.41 4.45 -2.20
C GLY A 139 14.81 5.84 -2.05
N THR A 140 13.63 6.04 -2.63
CA THR A 140 12.93 7.34 -2.64
C THR A 140 12.45 7.79 -1.26
N GLY A 141 12.36 6.86 -0.28
CA GLY A 141 11.88 7.12 1.08
C GLY A 141 12.98 7.29 2.14
N ILE A 142 14.22 7.53 1.76
CA ILE A 142 15.37 7.58 2.69
C ILE A 142 15.20 8.60 3.83
N ALA A 143 14.48 9.69 3.59
CA ALA A 143 14.19 10.71 4.60
C ALA A 143 13.27 10.21 5.73
N ALA A 144 12.57 9.08 5.54
CA ALA A 144 11.72 8.47 6.56
C ALA A 144 12.44 7.39 7.39
N LYS A 145 13.75 7.21 7.20
CA LYS A 145 14.56 6.26 7.97
C LYS A 145 14.59 6.66 9.43
N LEU A 146 14.37 5.68 10.31
CA LEU A 146 14.57 5.82 11.77
C LEU A 146 15.86 5.11 12.17
N ASP A 147 16.53 5.63 13.20
CA ASP A 147 17.83 5.11 13.64
C ASP A 147 17.69 3.84 14.49
N ASP A 148 16.57 3.70 15.20
CA ASP A 148 16.35 2.68 16.22
C ASP A 148 15.45 1.52 15.75
N ARG A 149 14.87 1.62 14.55
CA ARG A 149 13.94 0.58 14.04
C ARG A 149 13.83 0.56 12.51
N GLN A 150 13.40 -0.58 12.01
CA GLN A 150 13.14 -0.74 10.59
C GLN A 150 11.79 -0.11 10.23
N VAL A 151 11.77 0.60 9.10
CA VAL A 151 10.58 1.19 8.50
C VAL A 151 10.39 0.59 7.11
N ALA A 152 9.20 0.10 6.84
CA ALA A 152 8.76 -0.25 5.50
C ALA A 152 7.83 0.86 5.01
N GLY A 153 7.98 1.33 3.78
CA GLY A 153 7.11 2.40 3.30
C GLY A 153 7.29 2.75 1.84
N LYS A 154 6.41 3.60 1.36
CA LYS A 154 6.42 4.04 -0.04
C LYS A 154 6.08 5.52 -0.15
N THR A 155 6.83 6.22 -0.96
CA THR A 155 6.54 7.59 -1.39
C THR A 155 5.54 7.58 -2.54
N GLY A 156 4.69 8.60 -2.60
CA GLY A 156 3.82 8.90 -3.72
C GLY A 156 3.92 10.37 -4.10
N THR A 157 3.88 10.65 -5.39
CA THR A 157 3.88 12.02 -5.90
C THR A 157 2.96 12.07 -7.10
N SER A 158 1.91 12.90 -7.04
CA SER A 158 1.03 13.13 -8.18
C SER A 158 1.64 14.13 -9.16
N GLU A 159 1.04 14.23 -10.36
CA GLU A 159 1.47 15.18 -11.38
C GLU A 159 1.46 16.63 -10.83
N ASN A 160 2.47 17.39 -11.21
CA ASN A 160 2.68 18.77 -10.74
C ASN A 160 2.81 18.89 -9.21
N THR A 161 3.23 17.83 -8.53
CA THR A 161 3.44 17.80 -7.07
C THR A 161 2.23 18.27 -6.24
N ARG A 162 1.02 18.03 -6.73
CA ARG A 162 -0.21 18.42 -6.03
C ARG A 162 -0.41 17.62 -4.75
N ASP A 163 -0.04 16.34 -4.80
CA ASP A 163 -0.09 15.46 -3.65
C ASP A 163 1.27 14.85 -3.41
N LEU A 164 1.75 14.98 -2.19
CA LEU A 164 2.98 14.36 -1.71
C LEU A 164 2.63 13.43 -0.56
N TRP A 165 2.93 12.14 -0.73
CA TRP A 165 2.59 11.11 0.23
C TRP A 165 3.81 10.32 0.65
N PHE A 166 3.79 9.91 1.89
CA PHE A 166 4.55 8.79 2.41
C PHE A 166 3.62 7.96 3.30
N ILE A 167 3.51 6.66 3.00
CA ILE A 167 2.85 5.70 3.88
C ILE A 167 3.91 4.74 4.35
N GLY A 168 4.07 4.65 5.66
CA GLY A 168 5.11 3.82 6.26
C GLY A 168 4.61 3.05 7.47
N SER A 169 5.23 1.91 7.71
CA SER A 169 4.91 1.01 8.82
C SER A 169 6.16 0.66 9.59
N ILE A 170 6.00 0.59 10.89
CA ILE A 170 6.86 -0.13 11.84
C ILE A 170 6.02 -1.26 12.45
N PRO A 171 6.58 -2.22 13.20
CA PRO A 171 5.78 -3.34 13.74
C PRO A 171 4.56 -2.92 14.58
N GLN A 172 4.55 -1.73 15.16
CA GLN A 172 3.51 -1.26 16.08
C GLN A 172 2.54 -0.24 15.45
N LEU A 173 2.87 0.34 14.31
CA LEU A 173 2.15 1.49 13.77
C LEU A 173 2.27 1.59 12.24
N THR A 174 1.22 2.00 11.62
CA THR A 174 1.19 2.43 10.21
C THR A 174 0.63 3.83 10.13
#